data_aadd4ae1861b8732fd27c516585a1ef0
#
_entry.id   aadd4ae1861b8732fd27c516585a1ef0
#
_cell.length_a   1.000
_cell.length_b   1.000
_cell.length_c   1.000
_cell.angle_alpha   90.00
_cell.angle_beta   90.00
_cell.angle_gamma   90.00
#
_symmetry.space_group_name_H-M   'P 1'
#
loop_
_entity.id
_entity.type
_entity.pdbx_description
1 polymer ?
#
loop_
_entity_poly.entity_id
_entity_poly.type
_entity_poly.pdbx_seq_one_letter_code
_entity_poly.pdbx_strand_id
1 'polypeptide(L)'
;MDKHIKDMLDGNILNVTFKKVNNVLDMKDALPGAPMMVRKRDKYMPCTLVKTSYVTKRIKVMVVKNCFDRTDVESYVIREEDLKKGEVYVCA
;
A
#
# COMPACT_ATOMS: atom_id res chain seq x y z
N MET A 1 -13.71 -3.00 9.78
CA MET A 1 -12.39 -2.38 9.63
C MET A 1 -11.73 -2.27 11.00
N ASP A 2 -10.46 -2.55 11.07
CA ASP A 2 -9.71 -2.42 12.31
C ASP A 2 -9.72 -0.97 12.80
N LYS A 3 -9.94 -0.76 14.10
CA LYS A 3 -10.02 0.58 14.69
C LYS A 3 -8.74 1.38 14.45
N HIS A 4 -7.60 0.72 14.53
CA HIS A 4 -6.31 1.36 14.33
C HIS A 4 -6.18 1.91 12.90
N ILE A 5 -6.61 1.14 11.92
CA ILE A 5 -6.59 1.57 10.53
C ILE A 5 -7.61 2.67 10.30
N LYS A 6 -8.77 2.58 10.93
CA LYS A 6 -9.76 3.63 10.82
C LYS A 6 -9.21 4.97 11.29
N ASP A 7 -8.49 5.00 12.39
CA ASP A 7 -7.89 6.23 12.91
C ASP A 7 -6.86 6.80 11.92
N MET A 8 -6.12 5.95 11.25
CA MET A 8 -5.19 6.38 10.21
C MET A 8 -5.91 6.88 8.97
N LEU A 9 -6.96 6.18 8.54
CA LEU A 9 -7.73 6.51 7.34
C LEU A 9 -8.55 7.78 7.52
N ASP A 10 -8.95 8.11 8.73
CA ASP A 10 -9.71 9.32 9.02
C ASP A 10 -8.85 10.59 8.99
N GLY A 11 -7.58 10.47 8.65
CA GLY A 11 -6.70 11.61 8.44
C GLY A 11 -6.25 12.30 9.71
N ASN A 12 -6.35 11.63 10.84
CA ASN A 12 -5.91 12.19 12.11
C ASN A 12 -4.43 12.49 12.14
N ILE A 13 -3.70 11.87 11.22
CA ILE A 13 -2.28 12.08 11.03
C ILE A 13 -2.10 12.58 9.61
N LEU A 14 -1.73 13.84 9.43
CA LEU A 14 -1.30 14.41 8.15
C LEU A 14 -2.38 14.65 7.09
N ASN A 15 -3.67 14.57 7.42
CA ASN A 15 -4.75 14.78 6.44
C ASN A 15 -4.61 13.88 5.20
N VAL A 16 -4.18 12.66 5.42
CA VAL A 16 -3.97 11.68 4.35
C VAL A 16 -5.20 10.81 4.21
N THR A 17 -5.69 10.69 2.99
CA THR A 17 -6.82 9.81 2.68
C THR A 17 -6.32 8.57 1.97
N PHE A 18 -6.60 7.41 2.55
CA PHE A 18 -6.30 6.12 1.93
C PHE A 18 -7.53 5.58 1.21
N LYS A 19 -7.31 5.08 0.02
CA LYS A 19 -8.34 4.53 -0.84
C LYS A 19 -8.07 3.05 -1.04
N LYS A 20 -9.11 2.24 -0.91
CA LYS A 20 -8.98 0.80 -1.14
C LYS A 20 -8.70 0.50 -2.61
N VAL A 21 -7.74 -0.39 -2.84
CA VAL A 21 -7.36 -0.82 -4.18
C VAL A 21 -8.02 -2.17 -4.47
N ASN A 22 -8.90 -2.22 -5.45
CA ASN A 22 -9.59 -3.44 -5.87
C ASN A 22 -9.01 -4.03 -7.14
N ASN A 23 -8.40 -3.20 -7.97
CA ASN A 23 -7.72 -3.63 -9.19
C ASN A 23 -6.60 -2.64 -9.53
N VAL A 24 -5.76 -2.98 -10.49
CA VAL A 24 -4.61 -2.13 -10.82
C VAL A 24 -5.02 -0.77 -11.37
N LEU A 25 -6.21 -0.65 -11.95
CA LEU A 25 -6.68 0.64 -12.46
C LEU A 25 -6.95 1.65 -11.35
N ASP A 26 -7.19 1.17 -10.14
CA ASP A 26 -7.36 2.05 -8.97
C ASP A 26 -6.06 2.77 -8.60
N MET A 27 -4.94 2.37 -9.19
CA MET A 27 -3.63 2.98 -8.97
C MET A 27 -3.31 4.11 -9.96
N LYS A 28 -4.21 4.42 -10.87
CA LYS A 28 -3.92 5.39 -11.95
C LYS A 28 -3.54 6.78 -11.46
N ASP A 29 -4.07 7.20 -10.31
CA ASP A 29 -3.78 8.50 -9.74
C ASP A 29 -2.62 8.46 -8.73
N ALA A 30 -2.07 7.27 -8.49
CA ALA A 30 -0.97 7.09 -7.56
C ALA A 30 0.36 7.15 -8.30
N LEU A 31 1.27 7.99 -7.79
CA LEU A 31 2.61 8.14 -8.34
C LEU A 31 3.61 7.29 -7.57
N PRO A 32 4.76 6.93 -8.17
CA PRO A 32 5.85 6.31 -7.43
C PRO A 32 6.20 7.13 -6.19
N GLY A 33 6.36 6.46 -5.05
CA GLY A 33 6.57 7.11 -3.77
C GLY A 33 5.30 7.29 -2.95
N ALA A 34 4.13 6.99 -3.50
CA ALA A 34 2.87 7.11 -2.76
C ALA A 34 2.85 6.16 -1.56
N PRO A 35 2.43 6.64 -0.38
CA PRO A 35 2.23 5.76 0.76
C PRO A 35 1.14 4.73 0.51
N MET A 36 1.38 3.52 0.95
CA MET A 36 0.43 2.43 0.83
C MET A 36 0.35 1.65 2.13
N MET A 37 -0.74 0.93 2.28
CA MET A 37 -0.98 0.07 3.43
C MET A 37 -1.45 -1.29 2.93
N VAL A 38 -0.78 -2.35 3.35
CA VAL A 38 -1.12 -3.71 2.96
C VAL A 38 -1.43 -4.51 4.21
N ARG A 39 -2.61 -5.14 4.23
CA ARG A 39 -2.93 -6.06 5.31
C ARG A 39 -2.33 -7.42 5.01
N LYS A 40 -1.53 -7.90 5.95
CA LYS A 40 -0.96 -9.23 5.87
C LYS A 40 -1.30 -9.96 7.17
N ARG A 41 -2.17 -10.97 7.07
CA ARG A 41 -2.77 -11.64 8.22
C ARG A 41 -3.55 -10.61 9.05
N ASP A 42 -3.21 -10.43 10.32
CA ASP A 42 -3.89 -9.49 11.21
C ASP A 42 -3.17 -8.16 11.35
N LYS A 43 -2.11 -7.95 10.56
CA LYS A 43 -1.29 -6.74 10.66
C LYS A 43 -1.34 -5.95 9.39
N TYR A 44 -1.38 -4.63 9.55
CA TYR A 44 -1.24 -3.69 8.44
C TYR A 44 0.22 -3.30 8.32
N MET A 45 0.75 -3.42 7.11
CA MET A 45 2.13 -3.13 6.82
C MET A 45 2.21 -1.87 5.97
N PRO A 46 2.79 -0.77 6.49
CA PRO A 46 3.01 0.41 5.68
C PRO A 46 4.10 0.13 4.65
N CYS A 47 3.87 0.60 3.43
CA CYS A 47 4.82 0.44 2.35
C CYS A 47 4.75 1.63 1.40
N THR A 48 5.61 1.63 0.41
CA THR A 48 5.71 2.71 -0.57
C THR A 48 5.56 2.14 -1.96
N LEU A 49 4.75 2.79 -2.78
CA LEU A 49 4.60 2.40 -4.18
C LEU A 49 5.91 2.63 -4.94
N VAL A 50 6.38 1.60 -5.62
CA VAL A 50 7.55 1.71 -6.51
C VAL A 50 7.07 1.85 -7.95
N LYS A 51 6.19 0.96 -8.38
CA LYS A 51 5.73 0.95 -9.77
C LYS A 51 4.42 0.16 -9.88
N THR A 52 3.56 0.61 -10.77
CA THR A 52 2.37 -0.13 -11.17
C THR A 52 2.52 -0.58 -12.62
N SER A 53 2.32 -1.86 -12.90
CA SER A 53 2.30 -2.38 -14.26
C SER A 53 0.88 -2.76 -14.62
N TYR A 54 0.26 -2.01 -15.54
CA TYR A 54 -1.10 -2.27 -15.97
C TYR A 54 -1.18 -3.44 -16.94
N VAL A 55 -0.10 -3.69 -17.66
CA VAL A 55 -0.02 -4.79 -18.62
C VAL A 55 0.05 -6.13 -17.91
N THR A 56 0.92 -6.25 -16.92
CA THR A 56 1.09 -7.48 -16.15
C THR A 56 0.15 -7.57 -14.95
N LYS A 57 -0.57 -6.49 -14.65
CA LYS A 57 -1.49 -6.38 -13.52
C LYS A 57 -0.78 -6.65 -12.19
N ARG A 58 0.32 -5.96 -11.98
CA ARG A 58 1.14 -6.09 -10.78
C ARG A 58 1.49 -4.73 -10.19
N ILE A 59 1.58 -4.68 -8.88
CA ILE A 59 1.96 -3.49 -8.13
C ILE A 59 3.23 -3.83 -7.35
N LYS A 60 4.30 -3.10 -7.59
CA LYS A 60 5.54 -3.27 -6.84
C LYS A 60 5.58 -2.26 -5.72
N VAL A 61 5.81 -2.74 -4.50
CA VAL A 61 5.91 -1.93 -3.31
C VAL A 61 7.22 -2.20 -2.58
N MET A 62 7.62 -1.28 -1.74
CA MET A 62 8.85 -1.35 -0.97
C MET A 62 8.54 -1.14 0.51
N VAL A 63 9.12 -1.98 1.36
CA VAL A 63 8.98 -1.89 2.80
C VAL A 63 10.34 -1.64 3.42
N VAL A 64 10.43 -0.64 4.29
CA VAL A 64 11.63 -0.41 5.08
C VAL A 64 11.59 -1.36 6.28
N LYS A 65 12.52 -2.29 6.34
CA LYS A 65 12.58 -3.29 7.40
C LYS A 65 13.11 -2.75 8.71
N ASN A 66 14.00 -1.77 8.64
CA ASN A 66 14.68 -1.22 9.80
C ASN A 66 14.54 0.29 9.77
N CYS A 67 13.86 0.85 10.77
CA CYS A 67 13.64 2.29 10.85
C CYS A 67 14.95 3.08 11.10
N PHE A 68 16.00 2.43 11.57
CA PHE A 68 17.30 3.05 11.77
C PHE A 68 18.21 2.95 10.55
N ASP A 69 17.89 2.08 9.61
CA ASP A 69 18.64 1.92 8.36
C ASP A 69 17.66 1.86 7.20
N ARG A 70 17.50 2.99 6.54
CA ARG A 70 16.58 3.13 5.41
C ARG A 70 17.04 2.39 4.16
N THR A 71 18.26 1.88 4.15
CA THR A 71 18.75 1.06 3.05
C THR A 71 18.34 -0.40 3.20
N ASP A 72 17.90 -0.80 4.39
CA ASP A 72 17.40 -2.15 4.64
C ASP A 72 15.92 -2.23 4.20
N VAL A 73 15.74 -2.38 2.91
CA VAL A 73 14.42 -2.40 2.28
C VAL A 73 14.15 -3.76 1.62
N GLU A 74 12.89 -4.10 1.53
CA GLU A 74 12.44 -5.30 0.83
C GLU A 74 11.35 -4.94 -0.15
N SER A 75 11.44 -5.47 -1.36
CA SER A 75 10.45 -5.26 -2.40
C SER A 75 9.48 -6.43 -2.44
N TYR A 76 8.20 -6.10 -2.59
CA TYR A 76 7.14 -7.09 -2.77
C TYR A 76 6.36 -6.78 -4.04
N VAL A 77 5.85 -7.84 -4.66
CA VAL A 77 4.97 -7.70 -5.82
C VAL A 77 3.58 -8.17 -5.41
N ILE A 78 2.61 -7.28 -5.58
CA ILE A 78 1.20 -7.56 -5.32
C ILE A 78 0.54 -7.80 -6.67
N ARG A 79 -0.03 -8.98 -6.84
CA ARG A 79 -0.77 -9.32 -8.05
C ARG A 79 -2.22 -8.88 -7.92
N GLU A 80 -2.89 -8.66 -9.04
CA GLU A 80 -4.29 -8.26 -9.01
C GLU A 80 -5.17 -9.29 -8.27
N GLU A 81 -4.87 -10.56 -8.40
CA GLU A 81 -5.57 -11.61 -7.67
C GLU A 81 -5.42 -11.49 -6.15
N ASP A 82 -4.29 -10.94 -5.68
CA ASP A 82 -4.06 -10.73 -4.25
C ASP A 82 -4.89 -9.57 -3.71
N LEU A 83 -5.27 -8.62 -4.55
CA LEU A 83 -6.12 -7.49 -4.16
C LEU A 83 -7.53 -7.96 -3.77
N LYS A 84 -7.96 -9.09 -4.29
CA LYS A 84 -9.25 -9.68 -3.96
C LYS A 84 -9.23 -10.43 -2.64
N LYS A 85 -8.07 -10.92 -2.23
CA LYS A 85 -7.90 -11.72 -1.02
C LYS A 85 -7.53 -10.88 0.20
N GLY A 86 -6.86 -9.77 -0.02
CA GLY A 86 -6.35 -8.92 1.02
C GLY A 86 -6.95 -7.53 0.99
N GLU A 87 -6.51 -6.70 1.91
CA GLU A 87 -6.86 -5.29 1.94
C GLU A 87 -5.61 -4.49 1.59
N VAL A 88 -5.68 -3.77 0.48
CA VAL A 88 -4.61 -2.90 0.02
C VAL A 88 -5.18 -1.50 -0.12
N TYR A 89 -4.49 -0.53 0.45
CA TYR A 89 -4.87 0.87 0.42
C TYR A 89 -3.74 1.71 -0.14
N VAL A 90 -4.08 2.76 -0.86
CA VAL A 90 -3.11 3.70 -1.41
C VAL A 90 -3.53 5.13 -1.07
N CYS A 91 -2.54 5.95 -0.76
CA CYS A 91 -2.74 7.40 -0.65
C CYS A 91 -2.54 8.01 -2.04
N ALA A 92 -3.60 8.51 -2.58
CA ALA A 92 -3.57 9.11 -3.92
C ALA A 92 -4.15 10.53 -3.88
#